data_cbcb08a498e928e95d295db453c6a25c
#
_entry.id   cbcb08a498e928e95d295db453c6a25c
#
_cell.length_a   1.000
_cell.length_b   1.000
_cell.length_c   1.000
_cell.angle_alpha   90.00
_cell.angle_beta   90.00
_cell.angle_gamma   90.00
#
_symmetry.space_group_name_H-M   'P 1'
#
loop_
_entity.id
_entity.type
_entity.pdbx_description
1 polymer ?
#
loop_
_entity_poly.entity_id
_entity_poly.type
_entity_poly.pdbx_seq_one_letter_code
_entity_poly.pdbx_strand_id
1 'polypeptide(L)'
;MTTLELGRLSDRHPPFKYSALTRVWFSDTDAQGVVYYGRYLPYFDHARVEYHRHLDMPTVSRSGREFVMRASTVEYHAPARFDDLLEIFVRVARIGRSSVTYEGAAYRVEDDALMVTASQTLVLVDMEERASVPIPDWWRDKLRAFERGDLEE
;
A
#
# COMPACT_ATOMS: atom_id res chain seq x y z
N MET A 1 24.60 -5.72 4.17
CA MET A 1 23.82 -4.96 5.16
C MET A 1 22.36 -5.36 5.04
N THR A 2 21.74 -5.75 6.14
CA THR A 2 20.32 -6.10 6.17
C THR A 2 19.47 -4.84 6.12
N THR A 3 18.50 -4.79 5.22
CA THR A 3 17.55 -3.69 5.18
C THR A 3 16.57 -3.82 6.34
N LEU A 4 16.40 -2.74 7.11
CA LEU A 4 15.45 -2.72 8.20
C LEU A 4 14.03 -2.55 7.64
N GLU A 5 13.14 -3.48 7.97
CA GLU A 5 11.72 -3.42 7.60
C GLU A 5 10.88 -3.00 8.80
N LEU A 6 9.83 -2.23 8.50
CA LEU A 6 8.81 -1.84 9.47
C LEU A 6 7.51 -2.62 9.24
N GLY A 7 7.57 -3.65 8.41
CA GLY A 7 6.45 -4.52 8.09
C GLY A 7 6.78 -5.98 8.36
N ARG A 8 5.78 -6.82 8.17
CA ARG A 8 5.89 -8.26 8.43
C ARG A 8 4.89 -9.08 7.60
N LEU A 9 5.22 -10.35 7.39
CA LEU A 9 4.28 -11.32 6.85
C LEU A 9 3.16 -11.56 7.86
N SER A 10 1.93 -11.71 7.38
CA SER A 10 0.77 -11.99 8.23
C SER A 10 -0.27 -12.78 7.45
N ASP A 11 -0.92 -13.75 8.11
CA ASP A 11 -2.01 -14.54 7.57
C ASP A 11 -3.35 -14.25 8.26
N ARG A 12 -3.40 -13.22 9.09
CA ARG A 12 -4.58 -12.92 9.92
C ARG A 12 -5.77 -12.41 9.12
N HIS A 13 -5.55 -11.74 8.00
CA HIS A 13 -6.61 -11.17 7.18
C HIS A 13 -6.41 -11.54 5.70
N PRO A 14 -6.68 -12.81 5.30
CA PRO A 14 -6.60 -13.20 3.91
C PRO A 14 -7.53 -12.34 3.03
N PRO A 15 -7.19 -12.00 1.80
CA PRO A 15 -6.03 -12.47 1.02
C PRO A 15 -4.73 -11.70 1.27
N PHE A 16 -4.69 -10.80 2.23
CA PHE A 16 -3.47 -10.06 2.56
C PHE A 16 -2.41 -10.99 3.14
N LYS A 17 -1.17 -10.80 2.71
CA LYS A 17 -0.01 -11.59 3.16
C LYS A 17 1.04 -10.75 3.89
N TYR A 18 0.88 -9.42 3.85
CA TYR A 18 1.86 -8.48 4.37
C TYR A 18 1.18 -7.28 5.02
N SER A 19 1.78 -6.78 6.09
CA SER A 19 1.32 -5.58 6.77
C SER A 19 2.49 -4.77 7.30
N ALA A 20 2.24 -3.47 7.53
CA ALA A 20 3.18 -2.57 8.18
C ALA A 20 2.49 -1.89 9.35
N LEU A 21 3.23 -1.68 10.44
CA LEU A 21 2.71 -0.97 11.60
C LEU A 21 2.99 0.53 11.49
N THR A 22 2.04 1.31 11.92
CA THR A 22 2.21 2.75 12.09
C THR A 22 1.45 3.22 13.32
N ARG A 23 1.98 4.26 13.97
CA ARG A 23 1.33 4.91 15.10
C ARG A 23 0.61 6.16 14.59
N VAL A 24 -0.58 6.44 15.09
CA VAL A 24 -1.26 7.71 14.81
C VAL A 24 -0.55 8.82 15.58
N TRP A 25 -0.02 9.79 14.84
CA TRP A 25 0.65 10.95 15.44
C TRP A 25 -0.36 12.04 15.76
N PHE A 26 0.00 12.92 16.69
CA PHE A 26 -0.83 14.07 17.04
C PHE A 26 -1.17 14.91 15.79
N SER A 27 -0.19 15.10 14.89
CA SER A 27 -0.36 15.86 13.65
C SER A 27 -1.29 15.21 12.63
N ASP A 28 -1.65 13.92 12.82
CA ASP A 28 -2.59 13.24 11.95
C ASP A 28 -4.05 13.52 12.32
N THR A 29 -4.29 14.07 13.51
CA THR A 29 -5.64 14.30 14.03
C THR A 29 -6.18 15.68 13.66
N ASP A 30 -7.50 15.78 13.67
CA ASP A 30 -8.22 17.02 13.38
C ASP A 30 -8.96 17.55 14.63
N ALA A 31 -9.72 18.62 14.43
CA ALA A 31 -10.48 19.25 15.53
C ALA A 31 -11.54 18.33 16.15
N GLN A 32 -11.89 17.22 15.50
CA GLN A 32 -12.83 16.23 16.07
C GLN A 32 -12.12 15.20 16.95
N GLY A 33 -10.78 15.24 17.05
CA GLY A 33 -10.00 14.30 17.84
C GLY A 33 -9.78 12.96 17.18
N VAL A 34 -10.01 12.86 15.88
CA VAL A 34 -9.82 11.63 15.08
C VAL A 34 -8.83 11.91 13.96
N VAL A 35 -8.30 10.84 13.36
CA VAL A 35 -7.43 10.97 12.20
C VAL A 35 -8.20 11.67 11.09
N TYR A 36 -7.60 12.75 10.57
CA TYR A 36 -8.15 13.47 9.41
C TYR A 36 -8.25 12.53 8.22
N TYR A 37 -9.39 12.53 7.54
CA TYR A 37 -9.66 11.53 6.49
C TYR A 37 -8.56 11.44 5.42
N GLY A 38 -7.92 12.54 5.07
CA GLY A 38 -6.84 12.56 4.09
C GLY A 38 -5.52 11.96 4.60
N ARG A 39 -5.36 11.78 5.90
CA ARG A 39 -4.13 11.26 6.50
C ARG A 39 -3.97 9.74 6.35
N TYR A 40 -5.02 9.03 6.02
CA TYR A 40 -4.92 7.58 5.79
C TYR A 40 -4.12 7.26 4.52
N LEU A 41 -4.12 8.14 3.53
CA LEU A 41 -3.35 7.92 2.29
C LEU A 41 -1.84 7.75 2.56
N PRO A 42 -1.19 8.58 3.38
CA PRO A 42 0.20 8.34 3.79
C PRO A 42 0.41 7.00 4.50
N TYR A 43 -0.55 6.51 5.25
CA TYR A 43 -0.44 5.19 5.88
C TYR A 43 -0.40 4.07 4.84
N PHE A 44 -1.22 4.16 3.80
CA PHE A 44 -1.19 3.20 2.70
C PHE A 44 0.10 3.32 1.87
N ASP A 45 0.62 4.54 1.69
CA ASP A 45 1.93 4.75 1.06
C ASP A 45 3.03 4.07 1.84
N HIS A 46 3.04 4.22 3.16
CA HIS A 46 4.00 3.58 4.06
C HIS A 46 3.95 2.05 3.91
N ALA A 47 2.77 1.46 3.94
CA ALA A 47 2.62 0.01 3.79
C ALA A 47 3.08 -0.46 2.41
N ARG A 48 2.75 0.28 1.35
CA ARG A 48 3.18 -0.04 -0.01
C ARG A 48 4.70 -0.01 -0.15
N VAL A 49 5.36 0.99 0.43
CA VAL A 49 6.83 1.07 0.40
C VAL A 49 7.45 -0.11 1.13
N GLU A 50 6.95 -0.46 2.31
CA GLU A 50 7.46 -1.61 3.07
C GLU A 50 7.20 -2.94 2.34
N TYR A 51 6.05 -3.08 1.69
CA TYR A 51 5.72 -4.24 0.86
C TYR A 51 6.77 -4.43 -0.26
N HIS A 52 7.08 -3.38 -0.99
CA HIS A 52 8.09 -3.44 -2.05
C HIS A 52 9.50 -3.67 -1.50
N ARG A 53 9.81 -3.12 -0.33
CA ARG A 53 11.08 -3.37 0.34
C ARG A 53 11.23 -4.85 0.69
N HIS A 54 10.16 -5.45 1.21
CA HIS A 54 10.13 -6.88 1.53
C HIS A 54 10.38 -7.76 0.31
N LEU A 55 9.83 -7.37 -0.84
CA LEU A 55 9.98 -8.10 -2.10
C LEU A 55 11.27 -7.77 -2.85
N ASP A 56 12.13 -6.94 -2.26
CA ASP A 56 13.36 -6.45 -2.90
C ASP A 56 13.08 -5.80 -4.26
N MET A 57 12.08 -4.93 -4.30
CA MET A 57 11.65 -4.19 -5.47
C MET A 57 11.84 -2.70 -5.23
N PRO A 58 12.60 -1.99 -6.08
CA PRO A 58 12.75 -0.54 -5.90
C PRO A 58 11.41 0.17 -6.08
N THR A 59 11.10 1.06 -5.13
CA THR A 59 9.87 1.86 -5.15
C THR A 59 10.03 3.17 -5.92
N VAL A 60 11.27 3.62 -6.07
CA VAL A 60 11.63 4.82 -6.83
C VAL A 60 12.50 4.41 -8.00
N SER A 61 12.04 4.69 -9.20
CA SER A 61 12.79 4.44 -10.42
C SER A 61 13.73 5.62 -10.70
N ARG A 62 14.98 5.29 -11.04
CA ARG A 62 15.95 6.28 -11.52
C ARG A 62 16.11 6.22 -13.04
N SER A 63 15.30 5.40 -13.71
CA SER A 63 15.37 5.19 -15.15
C SER A 63 14.48 6.14 -15.96
N GLY A 64 13.83 7.11 -15.32
CA GLY A 64 12.86 7.99 -15.95
C GLY A 64 11.47 7.37 -16.10
N ARG A 65 11.25 6.17 -15.59
CA ARG A 65 9.95 5.50 -15.56
C ARG A 65 9.50 5.39 -14.12
N GLU A 66 8.32 5.91 -13.84
CA GLU A 66 7.78 5.97 -12.49
C GLU A 66 6.31 5.59 -12.47
N PHE A 67 5.87 5.02 -11.33
CA PHE A 67 4.46 4.79 -11.09
C PHE A 67 3.83 6.07 -10.56
N VAL A 68 2.75 6.49 -11.23
CA VAL A 68 1.96 7.66 -10.82
C VAL A 68 0.57 7.23 -10.42
N MET A 69 0.00 7.88 -9.40
CA MET A 69 -1.34 7.58 -8.92
C MET A 69 -2.38 8.02 -9.94
N ARG A 70 -3.21 7.08 -10.38
CA ARG A 70 -4.31 7.36 -11.32
C ARG A 70 -5.65 7.45 -10.62
N ALA A 71 -5.91 6.55 -9.66
CA ALA A 71 -7.19 6.49 -8.99
C ALA A 71 -7.01 5.99 -7.56
N SER A 72 -7.82 6.51 -6.65
CA SER A 72 -7.81 6.10 -5.25
C SER A 72 -9.24 6.12 -4.74
N THR A 73 -9.71 4.98 -4.24
CA THR A 73 -11.01 4.85 -3.58
C THR A 73 -10.77 4.46 -2.14
N VAL A 74 -11.36 5.20 -1.22
CA VAL A 74 -11.17 4.99 0.22
C VAL A 74 -12.54 4.91 0.89
N GLU A 75 -12.72 3.90 1.74
CA GLU A 75 -13.92 3.73 2.55
C GLU A 75 -13.55 3.79 4.02
N TYR A 76 -14.33 4.56 4.79
CA TYR A 76 -14.09 4.82 6.20
C TYR A 76 -15.12 4.04 7.03
N HIS A 77 -14.64 3.14 7.89
CA HIS A 77 -15.50 2.24 8.67
C HIS A 77 -15.57 2.63 10.14
N ALA A 78 -14.44 3.08 10.71
CA ALA A 78 -14.37 3.56 12.09
C ALA A 78 -13.21 4.56 12.23
N PRO A 79 -13.31 5.54 13.13
CA PRO A 79 -12.28 6.56 13.29
C PRO A 79 -11.13 6.05 14.15
N ALA A 80 -9.89 6.24 13.68
CA ALA A 80 -8.70 6.08 14.51
C ALA A 80 -8.43 7.38 15.28
N ARG A 81 -7.77 7.26 16.42
CA ARG A 81 -7.49 8.37 17.34
C ARG A 81 -5.99 8.50 17.56
N PHE A 82 -5.60 9.63 18.14
CA PHE A 82 -4.22 9.87 18.54
C PHE A 82 -3.66 8.69 19.35
N ASP A 83 -2.44 8.31 19.01
CA ASP A 83 -1.66 7.25 19.66
C ASP A 83 -2.17 5.82 19.42
N ASP A 84 -3.22 5.64 18.64
CA ASP A 84 -3.61 4.30 18.19
C ASP A 84 -2.49 3.66 17.40
N LEU A 85 -2.27 2.36 17.61
CA LEU A 85 -1.38 1.57 16.79
C LEU A 85 -2.21 0.91 15.68
N LEU A 86 -1.85 1.18 14.43
CA LEU A 86 -2.54 0.64 13.26
C LEU A 86 -1.67 -0.37 12.54
N GLU A 87 -2.28 -1.44 12.10
CA GLU A 87 -1.68 -2.42 11.19
C GLU A 87 -2.30 -2.22 9.82
N ILE A 88 -1.46 -1.87 8.85
CA ILE A 88 -1.88 -1.54 7.50
C ILE A 88 -1.54 -2.72 6.61
N PHE A 89 -2.55 -3.50 6.25
CA PHE A 89 -2.42 -4.60 5.30
C PHE A 89 -2.39 -4.05 3.87
N VAL A 90 -1.56 -4.63 3.03
CA VAL A 90 -1.42 -4.23 1.64
C VAL A 90 -1.17 -5.45 0.77
N ARG A 91 -1.75 -5.43 -0.42
CA ARG A 91 -1.50 -6.43 -1.46
C ARG A 91 -1.60 -5.80 -2.84
N VAL A 92 -0.97 -6.43 -3.81
CA VAL A 92 -1.28 -6.17 -5.21
C VAL A 92 -2.42 -7.10 -5.60
N ALA A 93 -3.55 -6.52 -5.98
CA ALA A 93 -4.74 -7.28 -6.36
C ALA A 93 -4.77 -7.55 -7.85
N ARG A 94 -4.24 -6.63 -8.66
CA ARG A 94 -4.31 -6.72 -10.12
C ARG A 94 -3.12 -6.03 -10.78
N ILE A 95 -2.65 -6.61 -11.88
CA ILE A 95 -1.67 -5.99 -12.78
C ILE A 95 -2.25 -5.97 -14.18
N GLY A 96 -2.37 -4.78 -14.77
CA GLY A 96 -2.71 -4.60 -16.18
C GLY A 96 -1.45 -4.48 -17.05
N ARG A 97 -1.60 -4.00 -18.27
CA ARG A 97 -0.44 -3.79 -19.17
C ARG A 97 0.54 -2.79 -18.56
N SER A 98 0.05 -1.64 -18.10
CA SER A 98 0.85 -0.55 -17.52
C SER A 98 0.36 -0.15 -16.13
N SER A 99 -0.68 -0.79 -15.60
CA SER A 99 -1.30 -0.43 -14.34
C SER A 99 -1.10 -1.51 -13.27
N VAL A 100 -1.08 -1.08 -12.03
CA VAL A 100 -1.07 -1.95 -10.86
C VAL A 100 -2.11 -1.43 -9.87
N THR A 101 -2.94 -2.34 -9.34
CA THR A 101 -3.95 -1.99 -8.33
C THR A 101 -3.56 -2.61 -7.01
N TYR A 102 -3.40 -1.75 -6.01
CA TYR A 102 -3.16 -2.14 -4.62
C TYR A 102 -4.46 -2.07 -3.86
N GLU A 103 -4.71 -3.06 -3.04
CA GLU A 103 -5.74 -2.99 -2.00
C GLU A 103 -5.07 -2.84 -0.64
N GLY A 104 -5.71 -2.09 0.23
CA GLY A 104 -5.23 -1.88 1.59
C GLY A 104 -6.36 -1.94 2.60
N ALA A 105 -6.02 -2.32 3.81
CA ALA A 105 -6.95 -2.34 4.95
C ALA A 105 -6.20 -1.96 6.22
N ALA A 106 -6.70 -0.96 6.93
CA ALA A 106 -6.11 -0.50 8.19
C ALA A 106 -6.94 -1.02 9.36
N TYR A 107 -6.28 -1.76 10.26
CA TYR A 107 -6.89 -2.30 11.48
C TYR A 107 -6.23 -1.68 12.70
N ARG A 108 -7.02 -1.36 13.72
CA ARG A 108 -6.48 -0.98 15.02
C ARG A 108 -5.99 -2.24 15.73
N VAL A 109 -4.73 -2.23 16.17
CA VAL A 109 -4.10 -3.42 16.77
C VAL A 109 -4.79 -3.83 18.07
N GLU A 110 -5.21 -2.86 18.88
CA GLU A 110 -5.78 -3.09 20.21
C GLU A 110 -6.98 -4.05 20.19
N ASP A 111 -7.90 -3.86 19.25
CA ASP A 111 -9.15 -4.61 19.18
C ASP A 111 -9.43 -5.25 17.82
N ASP A 112 -8.46 -5.19 16.91
CA ASP A 112 -8.57 -5.68 15.52
C ASP A 112 -9.77 -5.09 14.75
N ALA A 113 -10.17 -3.88 15.11
CA ALA A 113 -11.27 -3.19 14.45
C ALA A 113 -10.83 -2.62 13.10
N LEU A 114 -11.63 -2.87 12.07
CA LEU A 114 -11.38 -2.31 10.74
C LEU A 114 -11.66 -0.82 10.74
N MET A 115 -10.66 -0.02 10.39
CA MET A 115 -10.75 1.43 10.35
C MET A 115 -11.06 1.95 8.94
N VAL A 116 -10.26 1.56 7.96
CA VAL A 116 -10.30 2.09 6.59
C VAL A 116 -9.89 1.01 5.61
N THR A 117 -10.54 0.99 4.45
CA THR A 117 -10.11 0.19 3.30
C THR A 117 -9.82 1.11 2.13
N ALA A 118 -8.91 0.69 1.25
CA ALA A 118 -8.56 1.46 0.08
C ALA A 118 -8.27 0.56 -1.12
N SER A 119 -8.55 1.10 -2.32
CA SER A 119 -8.13 0.53 -3.58
C SER A 119 -7.45 1.65 -4.37
N GLN A 120 -6.20 1.43 -4.77
CA GLN A 120 -5.39 2.45 -5.42
C GLN A 120 -4.76 1.88 -6.69
N THR A 121 -4.94 2.58 -7.81
CA THR A 121 -4.38 2.19 -9.08
C THR A 121 -3.30 3.17 -9.50
N LEU A 122 -2.11 2.65 -9.75
CA LEU A 122 -0.97 3.40 -10.27
C LEU A 122 -0.67 2.94 -11.68
N VAL A 123 -0.07 3.83 -12.47
CA VAL A 123 0.29 3.55 -13.87
C VAL A 123 1.77 3.85 -14.05
N LEU A 124 2.47 2.92 -14.71
CA LEU A 124 3.87 3.13 -15.06
C LEU A 124 3.95 4.05 -16.28
N VAL A 125 4.65 5.15 -16.13
CA VAL A 125 4.81 6.15 -17.18
C VAL A 125 6.28 6.46 -17.43
N ASP A 126 6.57 6.78 -18.70
CA ASP A 126 7.83 7.43 -19.05
C ASP A 126 7.66 8.92 -18.76
N MET A 127 8.47 9.45 -17.85
CA MET A 127 8.31 10.82 -17.36
C MET A 127 8.71 11.87 -18.39
N GLU A 128 9.59 11.54 -19.31
CA GLU A 128 10.01 12.43 -20.36
C GLU A 128 8.95 12.53 -21.46
N GLU A 129 8.48 11.39 -21.96
CA GLU A 129 7.47 11.33 -23.02
C GLU A 129 6.04 11.49 -22.51
N ARG A 130 5.84 11.38 -21.20
CA ARG A 130 4.52 11.43 -20.53
C ARG A 130 3.53 10.44 -21.12
N ALA A 131 4.01 9.23 -21.37
CA ALA A 131 3.22 8.14 -21.91
C ALA A 131 3.32 6.91 -21.04
N SER A 132 2.23 6.14 -20.96
CA SER A 132 2.25 4.87 -20.24
C SER A 132 3.13 3.86 -20.97
N VAL A 133 3.83 3.04 -20.19
CA VAL A 133 4.70 1.99 -20.70
C VAL A 133 4.36 0.66 -20.04
N PRO A 134 4.63 -0.47 -20.72
CA PRO A 134 4.34 -1.79 -20.14
C PRO A 134 5.16 -2.03 -18.87
N ILE A 135 4.52 -2.67 -17.89
CA ILE A 135 5.21 -3.13 -16.68
C ILE A 135 6.13 -4.29 -17.07
N PRO A 136 7.43 -4.25 -16.69
CA PRO A 136 8.39 -5.31 -17.06
C PRO A 136 8.02 -6.67 -16.48
N ASP A 137 8.41 -7.74 -17.18
CA ASP A 137 8.13 -9.11 -16.74
C ASP A 137 8.76 -9.45 -15.40
N TRP A 138 10.00 -8.99 -15.13
CA TRP A 138 10.68 -9.26 -13.86
C TRP A 138 9.90 -8.70 -12.66
N TRP A 139 9.24 -7.57 -12.85
CA TRP A 139 8.43 -6.93 -11.83
C TRP A 139 7.12 -7.73 -11.60
N ARG A 140 6.48 -8.16 -12.70
CA ARG A 140 5.29 -9.03 -12.64
C ARG A 140 5.59 -10.35 -11.96
N ASP A 141 6.71 -10.98 -12.31
CA ASP A 141 7.09 -12.29 -11.80
C ASP A 141 7.27 -12.28 -10.28
N LYS A 142 7.84 -11.22 -9.72
CA LYS A 142 7.97 -11.07 -8.28
C LYS A 142 6.61 -11.04 -7.58
N LEU A 143 5.66 -10.33 -8.15
CA LEU A 143 4.31 -10.24 -7.57
C LEU A 143 3.52 -11.53 -7.77
N ARG A 144 3.65 -12.18 -8.90
CA ARG A 144 3.05 -13.51 -9.11
C ARG A 144 3.54 -14.51 -8.09
N ALA A 145 4.84 -14.51 -7.80
CA ALA A 145 5.43 -15.42 -6.84
C ALA A 145 4.94 -15.15 -5.42
N PHE A 146 4.69 -13.88 -5.07
CA PHE A 146 4.25 -13.50 -3.73
C PHE A 146 2.74 -13.65 -3.54
N GLU A 147 1.95 -13.08 -4.45
CA GLU A 147 0.48 -13.04 -4.33
C GLU A 147 -0.18 -14.35 -4.79
N ARG A 148 0.50 -15.10 -5.66
CA ARG A 148 0.04 -16.41 -6.16
C ARG A 148 -1.35 -16.30 -6.82
N GLY A 149 -2.28 -17.19 -6.49
CA GLY A 149 -3.61 -17.24 -7.07
C GLY A 149 -4.53 -16.07 -6.72
N ASP A 150 -4.12 -15.21 -5.80
CA ASP A 150 -4.89 -14.02 -5.43
C ASP A 150 -4.63 -12.82 -6.34
N LEU A 151 -3.66 -12.93 -7.25
CA LEU A 151 -3.33 -11.88 -8.20
C LEU A 151 -4.14 -12.06 -9.49
N GLU A 152 -4.82 -10.98 -9.89
CA GLU A 152 -5.53 -10.89 -11.16
C GLU A 152 -4.67 -10.18 -12.21
N GLU A 153 -4.72 -10.69 -13.44
CA GLU A 153 -3.98 -10.10 -14.57
C GLU A 153 -4.86 -9.92 -15.80
#